data_0df1320dbad6a843017b17b829d93868
#
_entry.id   0df1320dbad6a843017b17b829d93868
#
_cell.length_a   1.000
_cell.length_b   1.000
_cell.length_c   1.000
_cell.angle_alpha   90.00
_cell.angle_beta   90.00
_cell.angle_gamma   90.00
#
_symmetry.space_group_name_H-M   'P 1'
#
loop_
_entity.id
_entity.type
_entity.pdbx_description
1 polymer ?
#
loop_
_entity_poly.entity_id
_entity_poly.type
_entity_poly.pdbx_seq_one_letter_code
_entity_poly.pdbx_strand_id
1 'polypeptide(L)' 'MWKIEETGLTASDIIELIDQRVLNERDRKLLRRRYIDGITYEQLAEEFDLSRTQVCNIVYKYQKRIF' A
#
# COMPACT_ATOMS: atom_id res chain seq x y z
N MET A 1 14.78 -1.70 -0.84
CA MET A 1 13.35 -1.56 -0.54
C MET A 1 12.81 -0.29 -1.15
N TRP A 2 11.64 -0.34 -1.75
CA TRP A 2 11.05 0.81 -2.42
C TRP A 2 10.60 1.88 -1.39
N LYS A 3 10.88 3.16 -1.68
CA LYS A 3 10.52 4.29 -0.82
C LYS A 3 9.86 5.39 -1.65
N ILE A 4 9.00 6.18 -1.01
CA ILE A 4 8.31 7.29 -1.67
C ILE A 4 9.30 8.29 -2.25
N GLU A 5 10.35 8.64 -1.51
CA GLU A 5 11.35 9.59 -1.96
C GLU A 5 12.05 9.18 -3.25
N GLU A 6 12.15 7.87 -3.48
CA GLU A 6 12.82 7.35 -4.67
C GLU A 6 11.99 7.51 -5.94
N THR A 7 10.66 7.69 -5.80
CA THR A 7 9.77 7.87 -6.94
C THR A 7 9.54 9.34 -7.29
N GLY A 8 9.89 10.25 -6.40
CA GLY A 8 9.62 11.67 -6.57
C GLY A 8 8.16 12.06 -6.35
N LEU A 9 7.35 11.14 -5.84
CA LEU A 9 5.93 11.40 -5.59
C LEU A 9 5.72 11.90 -4.16
N THR A 10 4.74 12.79 -3.98
CA THR A 10 4.33 13.26 -2.66
C THR A 10 3.32 12.28 -2.06
N ALA A 11 3.04 12.42 -0.74
CA ALA A 11 2.01 11.62 -0.09
C ALA A 11 0.65 11.83 -0.75
N SER A 12 0.33 13.07 -1.13
CA SER A 12 -0.92 13.38 -1.83
C SER A 12 -1.01 12.66 -3.17
N ASP A 13 0.08 12.61 -3.92
CA ASP A 13 0.13 11.89 -5.20
C ASP A 13 -0.13 10.40 -5.00
N ILE A 14 0.48 9.81 -3.99
CA ILE A 14 0.30 8.39 -3.66
C ILE A 14 -1.16 8.09 -3.32
N ILE A 15 -1.76 8.91 -2.46
CA ILE A 15 -3.16 8.74 -2.05
C ILE A 15 -4.08 8.82 -3.26
N GLU A 16 -3.85 9.80 -4.12
CA GLU A 16 -4.66 9.98 -5.34
C GLU A 16 -4.55 8.77 -6.27
N LEU A 17 -3.34 8.27 -6.49
CA LEU A 17 -3.12 7.08 -7.32
C LEU A 17 -3.81 5.84 -6.73
N ILE A 18 -3.75 5.67 -5.43
CA ILE A 18 -4.42 4.56 -4.75
C ILE A 18 -5.94 4.67 -4.96
N ASP A 19 -6.51 5.85 -4.76
CA ASP A 19 -7.94 6.06 -4.91
C ASP A 19 -8.41 5.83 -6.35
N GLN A 20 -7.60 6.17 -7.33
CA GLN A 20 -7.94 5.99 -8.74
C GLN A 20 -7.79 4.55 -9.21
N ARG A 21 -6.79 3.83 -8.72
CA ARG A 21 -6.41 2.53 -9.27
C ARG A 21 -6.80 1.33 -8.43
N VAL A 22 -7.15 1.54 -7.18
CA VAL A 22 -7.52 0.47 -6.24
C VAL A 22 -9.00 0.64 -5.88
N LEU A 23 -9.83 -0.29 -6.32
CA LEU A 23 -11.27 -0.21 -6.10
C LEU A 23 -11.71 -0.77 -4.74
N ASN A 24 -10.95 -1.72 -4.19
CA ASN A 24 -11.28 -2.36 -2.92
C ASN A 24 -10.91 -1.44 -1.75
N GLU A 25 -11.89 -1.10 -0.91
CA GLU A 25 -11.67 -0.19 0.22
C GLU A 25 -10.64 -0.72 1.22
N ARG A 26 -10.68 -2.02 1.52
CA ARG A 26 -9.71 -2.63 2.43
C ARG A 26 -8.30 -2.47 1.88
N ASP A 27 -8.12 -2.74 0.59
CA ASP A 27 -6.82 -2.64 -0.05
C ASP A 27 -6.34 -1.20 -0.11
N ARG A 28 -7.23 -0.23 -0.34
CA ARG A 28 -6.90 1.20 -0.27
C ARG A 28 -6.32 1.58 1.09
N LYS A 29 -7.00 1.19 2.16
CA LYS A 29 -6.55 1.48 3.53
C LYS A 29 -5.22 0.83 3.82
N LEU A 30 -5.06 -0.44 3.41
CA LEU A 30 -3.83 -1.19 3.62
C LEU A 30 -2.66 -0.51 2.91
N LEU A 31 -2.83 -0.11 1.66
CA LEU A 31 -1.78 0.53 0.88
C LEU A 31 -1.42 1.91 1.43
N ARG A 32 -2.40 2.68 1.88
CA ARG A 32 -2.14 3.97 2.54
C ARG A 32 -1.29 3.76 3.79
N ARG A 33 -1.65 2.80 4.62
CA ARG A 33 -0.89 2.49 5.83
C ARG A 33 0.54 2.09 5.48
N ARG A 34 0.71 1.32 4.42
CA ARG A 34 2.04 0.88 3.99
C ARG A 34 2.88 2.02 3.43
N TYR A 35 2.34 2.79 2.49
CA TYR A 35 3.11 3.79 1.76
C TYR A 35 3.23 5.14 2.49
N ILE A 36 2.22 5.53 3.22
CA ILE A 36 2.20 6.83 3.91
C ILE A 36 2.75 6.70 5.33
N ASP A 37 2.26 5.73 6.09
CA ASP A 37 2.63 5.55 7.50
C ASP A 37 3.83 4.64 7.70
N GLY A 38 4.25 3.90 6.69
CA GLY A 38 5.42 3.03 6.78
C GLY A 38 5.23 1.80 7.66
N ILE A 39 4.01 1.33 7.81
CA ILE A 39 3.70 0.18 8.66
C ILE A 39 4.30 -1.10 8.06
N THR A 40 4.82 -1.98 8.92
CA THR A 40 5.39 -3.25 8.47
C THR A 40 4.33 -4.22 7.99
N TYR A 41 4.75 -5.22 7.21
CA TYR A 41 3.82 -6.24 6.71
C TYR A 41 3.19 -7.04 7.86
N GLU A 42 3.96 -7.34 8.90
CA GLU A 42 3.44 -8.04 10.09
C GLU A 42 2.37 -7.22 10.80
N GLN A 43 2.60 -5.94 10.97
CA GLN A 43 1.63 -5.04 11.60
C GLN A 43 0.37 -4.90 10.74
N LEU A 44 0.53 -4.81 9.44
CA LEU A 44 -0.62 -4.75 8.52
C LEU A 44 -1.44 -6.03 8.56
N ALA A 45 -0.77 -7.17 8.64
CA ALA A 45 -1.45 -8.46 8.76
C ALA A 45 -2.33 -8.52 10.01
N GLU A 46 -1.82 -8.04 11.14
CA GLU A 46 -2.59 -7.97 12.39
C GLU A 46 -3.75 -6.99 12.27
N GLU A 47 -3.49 -5.80 11.75
CA GLU A 47 -4.48 -4.74 11.65
C GLU A 47 -5.66 -5.12 10.76
N PHE A 48 -5.40 -5.81 9.66
CA PHE A 48 -6.43 -6.20 8.69
C PHE A 48 -6.88 -7.65 8.80
N ASP A 49 -6.41 -8.36 9.81
CA ASP A 49 -6.75 -9.78 10.02
C ASP A 49 -6.40 -10.65 8.81
N LEU A 50 -5.20 -10.45 8.28
CA LEU A 50 -4.68 -11.17 7.13
C LEU A 50 -3.37 -11.86 7.49
N SER A 51 -2.95 -12.82 6.67
CA SER A 51 -1.61 -13.40 6.80
C SER A 51 -0.58 -12.44 6.19
N ARG A 52 0.68 -12.58 6.59
CA ARG A 52 1.77 -11.80 6.01
C ARG A 52 1.85 -12.02 4.49
N THR A 53 1.66 -13.26 4.06
CA THR A 53 1.68 -13.62 2.63
C THR A 53 0.59 -12.88 1.87
N GLN A 54 -0.62 -12.81 2.43
CA GLN A 54 -1.72 -12.07 1.80
C GLN A 54 -1.41 -10.59 1.68
N VAL A 55 -0.83 -9.99 2.73
CA VAL A 55 -0.42 -8.58 2.70
C VAL A 55 0.62 -8.35 1.60
N CYS A 56 1.64 -9.20 1.52
CA CYS A 56 2.67 -9.10 0.49
C CYS A 56 2.07 -9.19 -0.91
N ASN A 57 1.16 -10.12 -1.12
CA ASN A 57 0.51 -10.31 -2.42
C ASN A 57 -0.30 -9.07 -2.82
N ILE A 58 -1.02 -8.46 -1.88
CA ILE A 58 -1.78 -7.24 -2.13
C ILE A 58 -0.84 -6.11 -2.52
N VAL A 59 0.21 -5.88 -1.75
CA VAL A 59 1.17 -4.82 -2.02
C VAL A 59 1.82 -4.99 -3.39
N TYR A 60 2.32 -6.19 -3.70
CA TYR A 60 2.97 -6.44 -4.98
C TYR A 60 2.01 -6.29 -6.16
N LYS A 61 0.78 -6.77 -6.01
CA LYS A 61 -0.23 -6.67 -7.06
C LYS A 61 -0.48 -5.22 -7.45
N TYR A 62 -0.69 -4.37 -6.48
CA TYR A 62 -1.03 -2.97 -6.75
C TYR A 62 0.21 -2.11 -7.03
N GLN A 63 1.36 -2.49 -6.53
CA GLN A 63 2.61 -1.78 -6.83
C GLN A 63 2.84 -1.68 -8.35
N LYS A 64 2.58 -2.76 -9.07
CA LYS A 64 2.72 -2.78 -10.52
C LYS A 64 1.71 -1.90 -11.23
N ARG A 65 0.52 -1.73 -10.65
CA ARG A 65 -0.55 -0.92 -11.24
C ARG A 65 -0.41 0.57 -10.93
N ILE A 66 0.16 0.89 -9.78
CA ILE A 66 0.32 2.27 -9.31
C ILE A 66 1.62 2.86 -9.85
N PHE A 67 2.66 2.09 -9.87
CA PHE A 67 4.00 2.50 -10.28
C PHE A 67 4.50 1.71 -11.46
#